data_e931f86b2164045faf87a309cf6792c6
#
_entry.id   e931f86b2164045faf87a309cf6792c6
#
_cell.length_a   1.000
_cell.length_b   1.000
_cell.length_c   1.000
_cell.angle_alpha   90.00
_cell.angle_beta   90.00
_cell.angle_gamma   90.00
#
_symmetry.space_group_name_H-M   'P 1'
#
loop_
_entity.id
_entity.type
_entity.pdbx_description
1 polymer ?
#
loop_
_entity_poly.entity_id
_entity_poly.type
_entity_poly.pdbx_seq_one_letter_code
_entity_poly.pdbx_strand_id
1 'polypeptide(L)'
;MNFMINKIVAIQGNHPSKLNPLTDTSIFLAHEIQKKNYKIFYYEPKNLSIVNSKVIAKGFFIKFDYEKKNFYRILKKQKLDLEKCKFLLIRQDPPFNLEYISTTYILDAIKNKIKIINNPTSIRNVSEKLYSVKYQKFMPSTIFTRDISEIKKIFKTYKKVILKPINSYSGNDIHLLDKFNFKLINNFIKKHDHIM
;
A
#
# COMPACT_ATOMS: atom_id res chain seq x y z
N MET A 1 -5.79 -5.98 -39.05
CA MET A 1 -5.57 -6.75 -37.82
C MET A 1 -6.20 -5.97 -36.65
N ASN A 2 -7.43 -6.33 -36.26
CA ASN A 2 -8.13 -5.63 -35.19
C ASN A 2 -7.47 -5.99 -33.85
N PHE A 3 -6.64 -5.10 -33.33
CA PHE A 3 -6.20 -5.19 -31.95
C PHE A 3 -7.44 -5.06 -31.03
N MET A 4 -7.99 -6.18 -30.59
CA MET A 4 -8.95 -6.16 -29.48
C MET A 4 -8.23 -5.53 -28.30
N ILE A 5 -8.49 -4.24 -28.07
CA ILE A 5 -7.98 -3.52 -26.90
C ILE A 5 -8.45 -4.29 -25.68
N ASN A 6 -7.50 -4.87 -24.96
CA ASN A 6 -7.77 -5.63 -23.74
C ASN A 6 -8.44 -4.68 -22.71
N LYS A 7 -9.76 -4.73 -22.60
CA LYS A 7 -10.56 -3.89 -21.68
C LYS A 7 -10.61 -4.49 -20.27
N ILE A 8 -9.48 -5.00 -19.79
CA ILE A 8 -9.36 -5.55 -18.43
C ILE A 8 -8.42 -4.67 -17.62
N VAL A 9 -8.86 -4.29 -16.44
CA VAL A 9 -8.05 -3.63 -15.42
C VAL A 9 -7.93 -4.59 -14.24
N ALA A 10 -6.69 -4.88 -13.84
CA ALA A 10 -6.43 -5.66 -12.64
C ALA A 10 -6.33 -4.74 -11.41
N ILE A 11 -6.89 -5.16 -10.30
CA ILE A 11 -6.72 -4.51 -8.99
C ILE A 11 -6.18 -5.53 -8.00
N GLN A 12 -5.00 -5.25 -7.45
CA GLN A 12 -4.43 -5.98 -6.33
C GLN A 12 -4.82 -5.28 -5.03
N GLY A 13 -5.56 -5.97 -4.16
CA GLY A 13 -6.02 -5.37 -2.91
C GLY A 13 -6.51 -6.39 -1.90
N ASN A 14 -6.98 -5.93 -0.75
CA ASN A 14 -7.60 -6.78 0.24
C ASN A 14 -8.93 -7.34 -0.28
N HIS A 15 -9.38 -8.48 0.27
CA HIS A 15 -10.66 -9.05 -0.16
C HIS A 15 -11.80 -8.00 -0.06
N PRO A 16 -12.69 -7.86 -1.07
CA PRO A 16 -13.72 -6.83 -1.08
C PRO A 16 -14.61 -6.77 0.16
N SER A 17 -14.84 -7.90 0.83
CA SER A 17 -15.59 -7.93 2.09
C SER A 17 -14.93 -7.19 3.26
N LYS A 18 -13.66 -6.82 3.15
CA LYS A 18 -12.90 -6.07 4.15
C LYS A 18 -12.84 -4.57 3.86
N LEU A 19 -13.35 -4.15 2.70
CA LEU A 19 -13.33 -2.76 2.27
C LEU A 19 -14.52 -2.00 2.85
N ASN A 20 -14.32 -0.73 3.16
CA ASN A 20 -15.39 0.16 3.56
C ASN A 20 -15.86 0.97 2.34
N PRO A 21 -17.10 0.79 1.85
CA PRO A 21 -17.58 1.47 0.64
C PRO A 21 -17.62 3.00 0.76
N LEU A 22 -17.67 3.55 1.98
CA LEU A 22 -17.74 5.00 2.21
C LEU A 22 -16.35 5.68 2.17
N THR A 23 -15.27 4.92 2.40
CA THR A 23 -13.94 5.50 2.55
C THR A 23 -12.87 4.89 1.64
N ASP A 24 -13.10 3.69 1.09
CA ASP A 24 -12.12 3.01 0.25
C ASP A 24 -12.16 3.52 -1.19
N THR A 25 -11.13 4.27 -1.55
CA THR A 25 -10.99 4.82 -2.90
C THR A 25 -10.83 3.77 -4.00
N SER A 26 -10.49 2.52 -3.67
CA SER A 26 -10.37 1.43 -4.66
C SER A 26 -11.74 1.08 -5.24
N ILE A 27 -12.80 1.13 -4.42
CA ILE A 27 -14.18 0.88 -4.84
C ILE A 27 -14.63 1.97 -5.81
N PHE A 28 -14.39 3.24 -5.45
CA PHE A 28 -14.71 4.38 -6.30
C PHE A 28 -13.97 4.30 -7.64
N LEU A 29 -12.66 4.06 -7.62
CA LEU A 29 -11.86 3.91 -8.85
C LEU A 29 -12.36 2.77 -9.72
N ALA A 30 -12.67 1.60 -9.13
CA ALA A 30 -13.20 0.46 -9.86
C ALA A 30 -14.55 0.79 -10.52
N HIS A 31 -15.44 1.48 -9.81
CA HIS A 31 -16.74 1.92 -10.34
C HIS A 31 -16.55 2.86 -11.54
N GLU A 32 -15.70 3.89 -11.42
CA GLU A 32 -15.42 4.84 -12.51
C GLU A 32 -14.76 4.17 -13.73
N ILE A 33 -13.87 3.20 -13.50
CA ILE A 33 -13.24 2.41 -14.55
C ILE A 33 -14.30 1.57 -15.30
N GLN A 34 -15.27 1.00 -14.59
CA GLN A 34 -16.38 0.24 -15.18
C GLN A 34 -17.28 1.11 -16.06
N LYS A 35 -17.56 2.37 -15.67
CA LYS A 35 -18.30 3.34 -16.51
C LYS A 35 -17.63 3.56 -17.88
N LYS A 36 -16.31 3.37 -17.96
CA LYS A 36 -15.53 3.42 -19.22
C LYS A 36 -15.50 2.07 -19.97
N ASN A 37 -16.40 1.14 -19.63
CA ASN A 37 -16.51 -0.19 -20.24
C ASN A 37 -15.30 -1.10 -20.05
N TYR A 38 -14.51 -0.92 -18.96
CA TYR A 38 -13.49 -1.87 -18.57
C TYR A 38 -14.08 -2.93 -17.63
N LYS A 39 -13.56 -4.17 -17.76
CA LYS A 39 -13.83 -5.26 -16.82
C LYS A 39 -12.79 -5.20 -15.70
N ILE A 40 -13.23 -5.33 -14.46
CA ILE A 40 -12.33 -5.39 -13.31
C ILE A 40 -12.01 -6.84 -12.98
N PHE A 41 -10.73 -7.18 -12.97
CA PHE A 41 -10.20 -8.41 -12.42
C PHE A 41 -9.55 -8.10 -11.07
N TYR A 42 -10.07 -8.67 -9.99
CA TYR A 42 -9.63 -8.39 -8.63
C TYR A 42 -8.96 -9.61 -8.01
N TYR A 43 -7.85 -9.39 -7.31
CA TYR A 43 -7.13 -10.46 -6.61
C TYR A 43 -6.41 -9.96 -5.37
N GLU A 44 -6.20 -10.87 -4.40
CA GLU A 44 -5.41 -10.60 -3.21
C GLU A 44 -3.92 -10.87 -3.48
N PRO A 45 -2.98 -10.12 -2.86
CA PRO A 45 -1.53 -10.28 -3.08
C PRO A 45 -1.03 -11.72 -2.95
N LYS A 46 -1.52 -12.47 -1.94
CA LYS A 46 -1.17 -13.88 -1.70
C LYS A 46 -1.51 -14.84 -2.85
N ASN A 47 -2.35 -14.40 -3.78
CA ASN A 47 -2.79 -15.18 -4.92
C ASN A 47 -1.98 -14.90 -6.20
N LEU A 48 -0.89 -14.13 -6.08
CA LEU A 48 0.02 -13.81 -7.17
C LEU A 48 1.13 -14.87 -7.27
N SER A 49 1.51 -15.24 -8.49
CA SER A 49 2.57 -16.23 -8.75
C SER A 49 3.26 -15.99 -10.07
N ILE A 50 4.49 -16.50 -10.21
CA ILE A 50 5.18 -16.63 -11.50
C ILE A 50 5.12 -18.11 -11.90
N VAL A 51 4.56 -18.38 -13.06
CA VAL A 51 4.45 -19.74 -13.63
C VAL A 51 4.89 -19.65 -15.10
N ASN A 52 5.91 -20.42 -15.46
CA ASN A 52 6.47 -20.44 -16.84
C ASN A 52 6.74 -19.00 -17.35
N SER A 53 7.46 -18.22 -16.56
CA SER A 53 7.83 -16.82 -16.86
C SER A 53 6.64 -15.85 -17.05
N LYS A 54 5.41 -16.26 -16.70
CA LYS A 54 4.22 -15.42 -16.72
C LYS A 54 3.78 -15.06 -15.31
N VAL A 55 3.34 -13.84 -15.12
CA VAL A 55 2.76 -13.39 -13.84
C VAL A 55 1.27 -13.68 -13.85
N ILE A 56 0.88 -14.67 -13.07
CA ILE A 56 -0.49 -15.20 -12.98
C ILE A 56 -1.09 -14.82 -11.64
N ALA A 57 -2.29 -14.27 -11.65
CA ALA A 57 -3.09 -14.06 -10.45
C ALA A 57 -4.31 -14.99 -10.43
N LYS A 58 -4.58 -15.62 -9.29
CA LYS A 58 -5.85 -16.30 -9.00
C LYS A 58 -6.79 -15.27 -8.36
N GLY A 59 -7.88 -14.96 -9.03
CA GLY A 59 -8.80 -13.91 -8.60
C GLY A 59 -10.17 -14.09 -9.21
N PHE A 60 -10.87 -12.99 -9.38
CA PHE A 60 -12.21 -13.00 -9.93
C PHE A 60 -12.54 -11.72 -10.71
N PHE A 61 -13.38 -11.84 -11.72
CA PHE A 61 -14.05 -10.68 -12.27
C PHE A 61 -15.14 -10.23 -11.30
N ILE A 62 -15.25 -8.92 -11.13
CA ILE A 62 -16.09 -8.29 -10.11
C ILE A 62 -16.75 -7.04 -10.68
N LYS A 63 -17.92 -6.72 -10.16
CA LYS A 63 -18.60 -5.45 -10.37
C LYS A 63 -18.70 -4.71 -9.05
N PHE A 64 -18.26 -3.45 -9.01
CA PHE A 64 -18.43 -2.55 -7.88
C PHE A 64 -19.52 -1.52 -8.16
N ASP A 65 -20.25 -1.17 -7.11
CA ASP A 65 -21.29 -0.13 -7.13
C ASP A 65 -21.32 0.52 -5.73
N TYR A 66 -20.56 1.60 -5.55
CA TYR A 66 -20.40 2.24 -4.24
C TYR A 66 -21.70 2.90 -3.73
N GLU A 67 -22.70 3.11 -4.60
CA GLU A 67 -23.98 3.70 -4.24
C GLU A 67 -24.94 2.68 -3.57
N LYS A 68 -24.60 1.38 -3.62
CA LYS A 68 -25.43 0.32 -3.09
C LYS A 68 -24.91 -0.25 -1.78
N LYS A 69 -25.82 -0.66 -0.90
CA LYS A 69 -25.49 -1.40 0.32
C LYS A 69 -24.64 -2.65 0.02
N ASN A 70 -25.01 -3.41 -1.00
CA ASN A 70 -24.23 -4.53 -1.54
C ASN A 70 -23.32 -4.00 -2.64
N PHE A 71 -22.25 -3.35 -2.25
CA PHE A 71 -21.39 -2.55 -3.12
C PHE A 71 -20.51 -3.35 -4.08
N TYR A 72 -20.53 -4.69 -4.02
CA TYR A 72 -19.81 -5.53 -4.98
C TYR A 72 -20.54 -6.83 -5.31
N ARG A 73 -20.28 -7.38 -6.49
CA ARG A 73 -20.74 -8.70 -6.93
C ARG A 73 -19.63 -9.41 -7.69
N ILE A 74 -19.22 -10.60 -7.21
CA ILE A 74 -18.28 -11.48 -7.90
C ILE A 74 -19.03 -12.12 -9.09
N LEU A 75 -18.45 -12.03 -10.29
CA LEU A 75 -19.03 -12.54 -11.52
C LEU A 75 -18.46 -13.91 -11.88
N LYS A 76 -17.12 -14.05 -11.89
CA LYS A 76 -16.44 -15.27 -12.30
C LYS A 76 -15.08 -15.38 -11.63
N LYS A 77 -14.81 -16.51 -10.98
CA LYS A 77 -13.48 -16.84 -10.44
C LYS A 77 -12.62 -17.50 -11.51
N GLN A 78 -11.35 -17.08 -11.65
CA GLN A 78 -10.41 -17.72 -12.57
C GLN A 78 -8.95 -17.32 -12.28
N LYS A 79 -8.01 -17.97 -12.97
CA LYS A 79 -6.63 -17.50 -13.10
C LYS A 79 -6.54 -16.58 -14.31
N LEU A 80 -5.73 -15.51 -14.21
CA LEU A 80 -5.50 -14.58 -15.29
C LEU A 80 -4.00 -14.29 -15.39
N ASP A 81 -3.48 -14.35 -16.61
CA ASP A 81 -2.19 -13.80 -16.99
C ASP A 81 -2.31 -12.27 -16.99
N LEU A 82 -1.59 -11.61 -16.08
CA LEU A 82 -1.72 -10.16 -15.88
C LEU A 82 -1.21 -9.33 -17.06
N GLU A 83 -0.37 -9.90 -17.93
CA GLU A 83 0.03 -9.24 -19.18
C GLU A 83 -1.16 -9.00 -20.14
N LYS A 84 -2.27 -9.70 -19.94
CA LYS A 84 -3.51 -9.49 -20.69
C LYS A 84 -4.31 -8.28 -20.20
N CYS A 85 -3.91 -7.63 -19.12
CA CYS A 85 -4.56 -6.43 -18.60
C CYS A 85 -4.07 -5.17 -19.33
N LYS A 86 -4.93 -4.17 -19.44
CA LYS A 86 -4.55 -2.84 -19.95
C LYS A 86 -3.64 -2.11 -18.96
N PHE A 87 -3.98 -2.20 -17.68
CA PHE A 87 -3.17 -1.73 -16.56
C PHE A 87 -3.54 -2.45 -15.26
N LEU A 88 -2.71 -2.29 -14.25
CA LEU A 88 -2.86 -2.86 -12.94
C LEU A 88 -2.76 -1.78 -11.87
N LEU A 89 -3.66 -1.79 -10.90
CA LEU A 89 -3.63 -0.93 -9.73
C LEU A 89 -3.16 -1.73 -8.51
N ILE A 90 -2.10 -1.28 -7.85
CA ILE A 90 -1.68 -1.81 -6.54
C ILE A 90 -2.44 -1.01 -5.48
N ARG A 91 -3.40 -1.65 -4.84
CA ARG A 91 -4.30 -1.07 -3.84
C ARG A 91 -4.37 -1.88 -2.55
N GLN A 92 -3.40 -2.77 -2.33
CA GLN A 92 -3.30 -3.49 -1.05
C GLN A 92 -2.92 -2.53 0.08
N ASP A 93 -3.54 -2.74 1.24
CA ASP A 93 -3.20 -1.99 2.45
C ASP A 93 -1.87 -2.45 3.04
N PRO A 94 -1.23 -1.62 3.86
CA PRO A 94 -0.13 -2.05 4.72
C PRO A 94 -0.53 -3.25 5.59
N PRO A 95 0.43 -3.98 6.22
CA PRO A 95 1.79 -3.52 6.54
C PRO A 95 2.75 -3.62 5.36
N PHE A 96 3.70 -2.68 5.28
CA PHE A 96 4.80 -2.72 4.33
C PHE A 96 5.91 -3.64 4.87
N ASN A 97 5.72 -4.92 4.70
CA ASN A 97 6.57 -6.01 5.17
C ASN A 97 7.20 -6.79 4.00
N LEU A 98 7.93 -7.86 4.30
CA LEU A 98 8.56 -8.70 3.27
C LEU A 98 7.57 -9.32 2.29
N GLU A 99 6.35 -9.66 2.73
CA GLU A 99 5.30 -10.17 1.85
C GLU A 99 4.87 -9.10 0.85
N TYR A 100 4.64 -7.86 1.32
CA TYR A 100 4.35 -6.72 0.45
C TYR A 100 5.47 -6.49 -0.57
N ILE A 101 6.72 -6.47 -0.12
CA ILE A 101 7.91 -6.28 -0.97
C ILE A 101 8.00 -7.41 -2.01
N SER A 102 7.79 -8.66 -1.60
CA SER A 102 7.84 -9.83 -2.49
C SER A 102 6.83 -9.73 -3.64
N THR A 103 5.60 -9.29 -3.37
CA THR A 103 4.60 -9.09 -4.44
C THR A 103 5.03 -8.00 -5.41
N THR A 104 5.71 -6.95 -4.95
CA THR A 104 6.22 -5.90 -5.85
C THR A 104 7.35 -6.41 -6.75
N TYR A 105 8.22 -7.32 -6.27
CA TYR A 105 9.24 -7.97 -7.11
C TYR A 105 8.61 -8.87 -8.18
N ILE A 106 7.55 -9.61 -7.84
CA ILE A 106 6.82 -10.40 -8.84
C ILE A 106 6.25 -9.50 -9.94
N LEU A 107 5.66 -8.36 -9.56
CA LEU A 107 5.08 -7.41 -10.51
C LEU A 107 6.14 -6.69 -11.37
N ASP A 108 7.38 -6.56 -10.88
CA ASP A 108 8.48 -6.02 -11.68
C ASP A 108 8.74 -6.82 -12.97
N ALA A 109 8.46 -8.12 -12.97
CA ALA A 109 8.63 -8.98 -14.16
C ALA A 109 7.76 -8.53 -15.36
N ILE A 110 6.70 -7.78 -15.11
CA ILE A 110 5.77 -7.31 -16.16
C ILE A 110 5.63 -5.79 -16.25
N LYS A 111 6.39 -5.02 -15.45
CA LYS A 111 6.24 -3.54 -15.40
C LYS A 111 6.52 -2.83 -16.73
N ASN A 112 7.29 -3.46 -17.62
CA ASN A 112 7.58 -2.94 -18.97
C ASN A 112 6.56 -3.43 -20.02
N LYS A 113 5.68 -4.38 -19.67
CA LYS A 113 4.67 -4.94 -20.56
C LYS A 113 3.29 -4.35 -20.35
N ILE A 114 2.98 -3.98 -19.12
CA ILE A 114 1.72 -3.32 -18.76
C ILE A 114 2.00 -2.12 -17.84
N LYS A 115 1.11 -1.14 -17.85
CA LYS A 115 1.19 -0.03 -16.91
C LYS A 115 0.73 -0.46 -15.53
N ILE A 116 1.62 -0.35 -14.52
CA ILE A 116 1.32 -0.65 -13.12
C ILE A 116 1.32 0.66 -12.31
N ILE A 117 0.29 0.90 -11.54
CA ILE A 117 0.06 2.09 -10.71
C ILE A 117 -0.18 1.63 -9.25
N ASN A 118 0.66 2.03 -8.30
CA ASN A 118 1.92 2.73 -8.44
C ASN A 118 3.01 1.79 -8.95
N ASN A 119 4.10 2.37 -9.50
CA ASN A 119 5.22 1.58 -9.99
C ASN A 119 5.83 0.71 -8.87
N PRO A 120 6.01 -0.61 -9.06
CA PRO A 120 6.48 -1.52 -8.01
C PRO A 120 7.86 -1.16 -7.44
N THR A 121 8.78 -0.73 -8.29
CA THR A 121 10.11 -0.28 -7.88
C THR A 121 10.02 0.99 -7.02
N SER A 122 9.16 1.94 -7.42
CA SER A 122 8.94 3.17 -6.65
C SER A 122 8.32 2.90 -5.29
N ILE A 123 7.39 1.95 -5.19
CA ILE A 123 6.79 1.54 -3.90
C ILE A 123 7.88 1.09 -2.93
N ARG A 124 8.85 0.28 -3.38
CA ARG A 124 9.94 -0.18 -2.52
C ARG A 124 10.92 0.92 -2.14
N ASN A 125 11.21 1.85 -3.05
CA ASN A 125 12.25 2.86 -2.88
C ASN A 125 11.75 4.13 -2.18
N VAL A 126 10.44 4.31 -2.03
CA VAL A 126 9.84 5.50 -1.43
C VAL A 126 9.17 5.10 -0.11
N SER A 127 9.96 5.05 0.95
CA SER A 127 9.44 4.89 2.32
C SER A 127 8.61 6.12 2.69
N GLU A 128 7.38 5.92 3.14
CA GLU A 128 6.41 6.97 3.49
C GLU A 128 7.01 8.08 4.37
N LYS A 129 7.73 7.69 5.43
CA LYS A 129 8.30 8.65 6.39
C LYS A 129 9.73 9.08 6.04
N LEU A 130 10.62 8.13 5.68
CA LEU A 130 12.02 8.46 5.40
C LEU A 130 12.19 9.31 4.13
N TYR A 131 11.30 9.16 3.15
CA TYR A 131 11.36 9.98 1.94
C TYR A 131 11.17 11.48 2.23
N SER A 132 10.44 11.80 3.30
CA SER A 132 10.20 13.18 3.74
C SER A 132 11.46 13.94 4.14
N VAL A 133 12.56 13.22 4.50
CA VAL A 133 13.86 13.83 4.81
C VAL A 133 14.35 14.79 3.71
N LYS A 134 14.02 14.52 2.46
CA LYS A 134 14.33 15.39 1.33
C LYS A 134 13.62 16.77 1.40
N TYR A 135 12.62 16.88 2.25
CA TYR A 135 11.76 18.06 2.39
C TYR A 135 11.78 18.63 3.80
N GLN A 136 12.89 18.45 4.54
CA GLN A 136 13.02 18.89 5.96
C GLN A 136 12.66 20.35 6.18
N LYS A 137 12.96 21.23 5.21
CA LYS A 137 12.62 22.67 5.30
C LYS A 137 11.12 22.95 5.42
N PHE A 138 10.26 21.98 5.09
CA PHE A 138 8.80 22.09 5.19
C PHE A 138 8.23 21.27 6.36
N MET A 139 9.10 20.65 7.17
CA MET A 139 8.70 19.80 8.27
C MET A 139 8.95 20.49 9.62
N PRO A 140 8.19 20.15 10.67
CA PRO A 140 8.62 20.41 12.03
C PRO A 140 10.01 19.80 12.29
N SER A 141 10.72 20.26 13.33
CA SER A 141 11.98 19.63 13.74
C SER A 141 11.78 18.14 13.96
N THR A 142 12.48 17.33 13.17
CA THR A 142 12.27 15.88 13.09
C THR A 142 13.61 15.16 13.08
N ILE A 143 13.70 14.07 13.85
CA ILE A 143 14.83 13.14 13.82
C ILE A 143 14.33 11.72 13.52
N PHE A 144 15.21 10.90 12.94
CA PHE A 144 15.00 9.47 12.73
C PHE A 144 16.11 8.73 13.46
N THR A 145 15.77 8.01 14.52
CA THR A 145 16.80 7.45 15.40
C THR A 145 16.33 6.23 16.18
N ARG A 146 17.29 5.46 16.68
CA ARG A 146 17.14 4.46 17.76
C ARG A 146 17.85 4.92 19.03
N ASP A 147 18.58 6.02 18.97
CA ASP A 147 19.40 6.51 20.09
C ASP A 147 18.53 7.36 21.04
N ILE A 148 18.37 6.85 22.25
CA ILE A 148 17.59 7.52 23.31
C ILE A 148 18.23 8.85 23.70
N SER A 149 19.56 9.00 23.56
CA SER A 149 20.24 10.24 23.87
C SER A 149 19.83 11.36 22.93
N GLU A 150 19.63 11.07 21.63
CA GLU A 150 19.14 12.03 20.65
C GLU A 150 17.67 12.40 20.91
N ILE A 151 16.83 11.42 21.30
CA ILE A 151 15.44 11.68 21.71
C ILE A 151 15.42 12.59 22.96
N LYS A 152 16.35 12.38 23.91
CA LYS A 152 16.45 13.22 25.09
C LYS A 152 16.86 14.65 24.76
N LYS A 153 17.75 14.85 23.78
CA LYS A 153 18.17 16.19 23.31
C LYS A 153 16.98 16.94 22.72
N ILE A 154 16.26 16.34 21.77
CA ILE A 154 15.11 16.99 21.13
C ILE A 154 13.99 17.26 22.14
N PHE A 155 13.74 16.33 23.07
CA PHE A 155 12.77 16.53 24.15
C PHE A 155 13.15 17.70 25.09
N LYS A 156 14.43 17.86 25.43
CA LYS A 156 14.89 19.01 26.22
C LYS A 156 14.60 20.34 25.53
N THR A 157 14.70 20.39 24.21
CA THR A 157 14.44 21.60 23.41
C THR A 157 12.94 21.90 23.31
N TYR A 158 12.13 20.93 22.97
CA TYR A 158 10.72 21.14 22.61
C TYR A 158 9.73 20.83 23.72
N LYS A 159 10.14 20.12 24.79
CA LYS A 159 9.32 19.70 25.95
C LYS A 159 8.13 18.78 25.61
N LYS A 160 7.64 18.81 24.37
CA LYS A 160 6.63 17.90 23.83
C LYS A 160 7.11 17.39 22.49
N VAL A 161 7.17 16.07 22.31
CA VAL A 161 7.55 15.42 21.06
C VAL A 161 6.61 14.27 20.75
N ILE A 162 6.47 13.96 19.48
CA ILE A 162 5.65 12.83 19.04
C ILE A 162 6.59 11.74 18.55
N LEU A 163 6.44 10.52 19.11
CA LEU A 163 7.12 9.33 18.65
C LEU A 163 6.25 8.60 17.64
N LYS A 164 6.81 8.27 16.48
CA LYS A 164 6.12 7.53 15.42
C LYS A 164 7.01 6.39 14.93
N PRO A 165 6.51 5.15 14.82
CA PRO A 165 7.27 4.10 14.16
C PRO A 165 7.45 4.43 12.67
N ILE A 166 8.62 4.13 12.11
CA ILE A 166 8.87 4.40 10.68
C ILE A 166 7.94 3.58 9.79
N ASN A 167 7.71 2.33 10.14
CA ASN A 167 6.93 1.37 9.33
C ASN A 167 5.45 1.26 9.73
N SER A 168 4.94 2.15 10.59
CA SER A 168 3.51 2.19 10.92
C SER A 168 2.69 2.99 9.92
N TYR A 169 1.39 2.77 9.92
CA TYR A 169 0.42 3.40 9.03
C TYR A 169 -0.87 3.76 9.79
N SER A 170 -1.69 4.60 9.19
CA SER A 170 -3.02 4.98 9.72
C SER A 170 -3.00 5.52 11.16
N GLY A 171 -1.91 6.18 11.57
CA GLY A 171 -1.80 6.73 12.92
C GLY A 171 -1.54 5.69 14.02
N ASN A 172 -1.30 4.42 13.67
CA ASN A 172 -1.04 3.38 14.65
C ASN A 172 0.26 3.62 15.41
N ASP A 173 0.22 3.34 16.73
CA ASP A 173 1.38 3.44 17.62
C ASP A 173 2.05 4.84 17.61
N ILE A 174 1.27 5.91 17.50
CA ILE A 174 1.76 7.28 17.70
C ILE A 174 1.66 7.64 19.18
N HIS A 175 2.77 8.08 19.79
CA HIS A 175 2.81 8.48 21.19
C HIS A 175 3.23 9.94 21.33
N LEU A 176 2.44 10.72 22.08
CA LEU A 176 2.85 12.04 22.56
C LEU A 176 3.68 11.86 23.84
N LEU A 177 4.90 12.40 23.81
CA LEU A 177 5.81 12.44 24.94
C LEU A 177 5.76 13.87 25.53
N ASP A 178 5.03 14.07 26.61
CA ASP A 178 4.94 15.30 27.38
C ASP A 178 5.83 15.28 28.63
N LYS A 179 6.24 14.08 29.05
CA LYS A 179 7.25 13.83 30.09
C LYS A 179 8.26 12.83 29.55
N PHE A 180 9.56 13.09 29.81
CA PHE A 180 10.60 12.15 29.41
C PHE A 180 10.49 10.85 30.21
N ASN A 181 10.23 9.74 29.51
CA ASN A 181 10.09 8.42 30.10
C ASN A 181 11.00 7.42 29.39
N PHE A 182 12.17 7.14 30.00
CA PHE A 182 13.16 6.22 29.46
C PHE A 182 12.60 4.82 29.17
N LYS A 183 11.82 4.25 30.11
CA LYS A 183 11.25 2.90 29.98
C LYS A 183 10.27 2.81 28.81
N LEU A 184 9.41 3.81 28.66
CA LEU A 184 8.48 3.90 27.54
C LEU A 184 9.23 3.98 26.21
N ILE A 185 10.19 4.90 26.09
CA ILE A 185 10.97 5.10 24.87
C ILE A 185 11.75 3.83 24.51
N ASN A 186 12.41 3.19 25.48
CA ASN A 186 13.17 1.96 25.24
C ASN A 186 12.27 0.82 24.77
N ASN A 187 11.10 0.64 25.39
CA ASN A 187 10.13 -0.36 24.95
C ASN A 187 9.58 -0.05 23.55
N PHE A 188 9.35 1.22 23.24
CA PHE A 188 8.90 1.66 21.94
C PHE A 188 9.92 1.35 20.84
N ILE A 189 11.20 1.64 21.08
CA ILE A 189 12.30 1.32 20.15
C ILE A 189 12.45 -0.19 19.97
N LYS A 190 12.36 -0.97 21.07
CA LYS A 190 12.42 -2.44 20.99
C LYS A 190 11.28 -3.02 20.14
N LYS A 191 10.10 -2.43 20.21
CA LYS A 191 8.92 -2.88 19.44
C LYS A 191 9.00 -2.49 17.97
N HIS A 192 9.52 -1.30 17.64
CA HIS A 192 9.37 -0.67 16.34
C HIS A 192 10.67 -0.44 15.57
N ASP A 193 11.81 -0.79 16.17
CA ASP A 193 13.12 -0.57 15.59
C ASP A 193 13.47 0.94 15.47
N HIS A 194 13.51 1.51 14.27
CA HIS A 194 13.73 2.94 14.10
C HIS A 194 12.42 3.74 14.27
N ILE A 195 12.56 4.92 14.84
CA ILE A 195 11.45 5.86 15.06
C ILE A 195 11.75 7.24 14.49
N MET A 196 10.69 7.96 14.21
CA MET A 196 10.66 9.36 13.80
C MET A 196 10.15 10.20 14.97
#